data_7df567e4a484626f220de9de4433797d
#
_entry.id   7df567e4a484626f220de9de4433797d
#
_cell.length_a   1.000
_cell.length_b   1.000
_cell.length_c   1.000
_cell.angle_alpha   90.00
_cell.angle_beta   90.00
_cell.angle_gamma   90.00
#
_symmetry.space_group_name_H-M   'P 1'
#
loop_
_entity.id
_entity.type
_entity.pdbx_description
1 polymer ?
#
loop_
_entity_poly.entity_id
_entity_poly.type
_entity_poly.pdbx_seq_one_letter_code
_entity_poly.pdbx_strand_id
1 'polypeptide(L)'
;MVMNTDYLDTLPEIKNRFKVDLQPEEKVVFTAKPWAFSTEKGDLLGADDARITMTNRNIIADNGNGIWVTDIAEDVVDMRKQESGKFLTKQVYILVTLNKEVTYGIGIQKLNGYQFHFHKKDMAVFEEIIRHMAY
;
A
#
# COMPACT_ATOMS: atom_id res chain seq x y z
N MET A 1 -9.56 -10.40 9.89
CA MET A 1 -9.08 -9.39 10.85
C MET A 1 -9.41 -8.02 10.32
N VAL A 2 -9.90 -7.14 11.17
CA VAL A 2 -10.20 -5.76 10.78
C VAL A 2 -9.02 -4.87 11.22
N MET A 3 -8.57 -3.99 10.30
CA MET A 3 -7.51 -3.06 10.62
C MET A 3 -8.06 -1.89 11.44
N ASN A 4 -7.32 -1.48 12.46
CA ASN A 4 -7.71 -0.36 13.30
C ASN A 4 -7.25 0.96 12.66
N THR A 5 -8.16 1.63 11.96
CA THR A 5 -7.85 2.89 11.29
C THR A 5 -7.80 4.09 12.24
N ASP A 6 -8.26 3.96 13.49
CA ASP A 6 -8.23 5.06 14.45
C ASP A 6 -6.81 5.55 14.72
N TYR A 7 -5.84 4.63 14.66
CA TYR A 7 -4.45 4.99 14.83
C TYR A 7 -3.99 6.01 13.77
N LEU A 8 -4.48 5.87 12.54
CA LEU A 8 -4.11 6.77 11.45
C LEU A 8 -4.55 8.20 11.71
N ASP A 9 -5.66 8.38 12.42
CA ASP A 9 -6.15 9.72 12.78
C ASP A 9 -5.22 10.42 13.79
N THR A 10 -4.42 9.65 14.52
CA THR A 10 -3.46 10.20 15.50
C THR A 10 -2.15 10.64 14.87
N LEU A 11 -1.88 10.22 13.65
CA LEU A 11 -0.63 10.57 12.96
C LEU A 11 -0.68 12.01 12.46
N PRO A 12 0.47 12.70 12.46
CA PRO A 12 0.51 14.05 11.91
C PRO A 12 0.26 14.04 10.41
N GLU A 13 -0.42 15.07 9.93
CA GLU A 13 -0.58 15.29 8.51
C GLU A 13 0.76 15.66 7.89
N ILE A 14 1.10 15.02 6.77
CA ILE A 14 2.29 15.36 6.01
C ILE A 14 1.89 15.91 4.65
N LYS A 15 2.88 16.39 3.89
CA LYS A 15 2.65 16.97 2.58
C LYS A 15 2.01 15.94 1.63
N ASN A 16 1.02 16.38 0.87
CA ASN A 16 0.42 15.60 -0.21
C ASN A 16 1.37 15.60 -1.40
N ARG A 17 2.42 14.77 -1.29
CA ARG A 17 3.58 14.75 -2.19
C ARG A 17 3.21 14.50 -3.65
N PHE A 18 2.24 13.63 -3.87
CA PHE A 18 1.85 13.22 -5.21
C PHE A 18 0.53 13.84 -5.66
N LYS A 19 0.03 14.81 -4.89
CA LYS A 19 -1.16 15.60 -5.23
C LYS A 19 -2.39 14.73 -5.51
N VAL A 20 -2.61 13.76 -4.64
CA VAL A 20 -3.79 12.90 -4.74
C VAL A 20 -5.04 13.67 -4.32
N ASP A 21 -6.19 13.25 -4.84
CA ASP A 21 -7.47 13.83 -4.45
C ASP A 21 -7.85 13.35 -3.05
N LEU A 22 -8.21 14.29 -2.18
CA LEU A 22 -8.57 14.00 -0.80
C LEU A 22 -10.05 14.35 -0.57
N GLN A 23 -10.71 13.53 0.24
CA GLN A 23 -12.04 13.83 0.72
C GLN A 23 -11.96 14.84 1.88
N PRO A 24 -13.08 15.51 2.24
CA PRO A 24 -13.10 16.35 3.44
C PRO A 24 -12.61 15.55 4.65
N GLU A 25 -11.75 16.16 5.45
CA GLU A 25 -11.16 15.59 6.66
C GLU A 25 -10.17 14.44 6.42
N GLU A 26 -9.93 14.07 5.17
CA GLU A 26 -8.88 13.12 4.83
C GLU A 26 -7.52 13.81 4.86
N LYS A 27 -6.52 13.15 5.44
CA LYS A 27 -5.16 13.71 5.49
C LYS A 27 -4.13 12.65 5.10
N VAL A 28 -3.06 13.11 4.47
CA VAL A 28 -1.95 12.22 4.08
C VAL A 28 -1.09 11.96 5.31
N VAL A 29 -0.80 10.69 5.57
CA VAL A 29 0.03 10.28 6.71
C VAL A 29 1.31 9.55 6.31
N PHE A 30 1.40 9.08 5.06
CA PHE A 30 2.60 8.40 4.56
C PHE A 30 2.65 8.51 3.04
N THR A 31 3.85 8.74 2.50
CA THR A 31 4.10 8.70 1.06
C THR A 31 5.42 8.00 0.78
N ALA A 32 5.50 7.28 -0.33
CA ALA A 32 6.74 6.63 -0.74
C ALA A 32 6.75 6.36 -2.25
N LYS A 33 7.96 6.21 -2.78
CA LYS A 33 8.19 5.67 -4.12
C LYS A 33 8.82 4.30 -3.94
N PRO A 34 8.02 3.23 -3.96
CA PRO A 34 8.59 1.89 -3.85
C PRO A 34 9.43 1.58 -5.09
N TRP A 35 10.39 0.67 -4.95
CA TRP A 35 11.14 0.25 -6.12
C TRP A 35 10.37 -0.76 -6.97
N ALA A 36 9.29 -1.33 -6.43
CA ALA A 36 8.35 -2.15 -7.21
C ALA A 36 6.97 -2.14 -6.56
N PHE A 37 5.95 -2.17 -7.40
CA PHE A 37 4.55 -2.33 -7.03
C PHE A 37 4.02 -3.48 -7.89
N SER A 38 3.50 -4.53 -7.27
CA SER A 38 3.14 -5.77 -7.95
C SER A 38 1.79 -6.28 -7.48
N THR A 39 1.20 -7.19 -8.25
CA THR A 39 0.01 -7.92 -7.81
C THR A 39 0.40 -8.86 -6.66
N GLU A 40 -0.59 -9.45 -5.99
CA GLU A 40 -0.32 -10.41 -4.92
C GLU A 40 0.47 -11.64 -5.38
N LYS A 41 0.47 -11.90 -6.68
CA LYS A 41 1.22 -13.02 -7.27
C LYS A 41 2.59 -12.61 -7.80
N GLY A 42 2.95 -11.34 -7.63
CA GLY A 42 4.25 -10.85 -8.02
C GLY A 42 4.35 -10.28 -9.43
N ASP A 43 3.24 -10.18 -10.16
CA ASP A 43 3.24 -9.56 -11.48
C ASP A 43 3.45 -8.05 -11.36
N LEU A 44 4.48 -7.54 -12.00
CA LEU A 44 4.89 -6.16 -11.86
C LEU A 44 3.84 -5.19 -12.43
N LEU A 45 3.43 -4.22 -11.62
CA LEU A 45 2.51 -3.16 -12.01
C LEU A 45 3.21 -1.82 -12.21
N GLY A 46 4.27 -1.58 -11.48
CA GLY A 46 5.05 -0.35 -11.58
C GLY A 46 6.38 -0.47 -10.88
N ALA A 47 7.33 0.36 -11.27
CA ALA A 47 8.67 0.40 -10.68
C ALA A 47 9.03 1.87 -10.42
N ASP A 48 9.85 2.49 -11.28
CA ASP A 48 10.26 3.89 -11.08
C ASP A 48 9.09 4.86 -11.09
N ASP A 49 8.00 4.51 -11.72
CA ASP A 49 6.79 5.32 -11.81
C ASP A 49 5.77 5.01 -10.70
N ALA A 50 6.08 4.07 -9.82
CA ALA A 50 5.17 3.72 -8.73
C ALA A 50 5.21 4.77 -7.62
N ARG A 51 4.02 5.15 -7.15
CA ARG A 51 3.85 6.12 -6.07
C ARG A 51 2.76 5.66 -5.13
N ILE A 52 3.04 5.71 -3.84
CA ILE A 52 2.11 5.26 -2.82
C ILE A 52 1.81 6.42 -1.88
N THR A 53 0.52 6.65 -1.64
CA THR A 53 0.05 7.59 -0.63
C THR A 53 -0.87 6.84 0.30
N MET A 54 -0.61 6.92 1.61
CA MET A 54 -1.55 6.45 2.61
C MET A 54 -2.15 7.66 3.30
N THR A 55 -3.46 7.69 3.36
CA THR A 55 -4.20 8.68 4.14
C THR A 55 -4.78 7.99 5.37
N ASN A 56 -5.47 8.74 6.20
CA ASN A 56 -6.18 8.16 7.33
C ASN A 56 -7.38 7.30 6.91
N ARG A 57 -7.68 7.22 5.60
CA ARG A 57 -8.82 6.44 5.08
C ARG A 57 -8.44 5.47 3.98
N ASN A 58 -7.48 5.83 3.12
CA ASN A 58 -7.21 5.10 1.89
C ASN A 58 -5.74 4.82 1.69
N ILE A 59 -5.47 3.76 0.93
CA ILE A 59 -4.18 3.56 0.29
C ILE A 59 -4.39 3.87 -1.19
N ILE A 60 -3.59 4.77 -1.72
CA ILE A 60 -3.67 5.21 -3.11
C ILE A 60 -2.37 4.81 -3.80
N ALA A 61 -2.46 3.88 -4.73
CA ALA A 61 -1.32 3.40 -5.51
C ALA A 61 -1.45 3.88 -6.95
N ASP A 62 -0.37 4.40 -7.49
CA ASP A 62 -0.33 4.99 -8.83
C ASP A 62 0.92 4.48 -9.54
N ASN A 63 0.78 4.08 -10.80
CA ASN A 63 1.90 3.65 -11.65
C ASN A 63 2.09 4.54 -12.88
N GLY A 64 1.49 5.74 -12.89
CA GLY A 64 1.57 6.63 -14.03
C GLY A 64 0.48 6.39 -15.09
N ASN A 65 -0.03 5.17 -15.18
CA ASN A 65 -1.07 4.80 -16.14
C ASN A 65 -2.39 4.44 -15.48
N GLY A 66 -2.37 4.20 -14.19
CA GLY A 66 -3.57 3.85 -13.43
C GLY A 66 -3.41 4.21 -11.98
N ILE A 67 -4.56 4.35 -11.32
CA ILE A 67 -4.64 4.69 -9.89
C ILE A 67 -5.58 3.69 -9.25
N TRP A 68 -5.13 3.10 -8.15
CA TRP A 68 -5.95 2.18 -7.36
C TRP A 68 -6.15 2.79 -5.98
N VAL A 69 -7.41 3.06 -5.64
CA VAL A 69 -7.79 3.60 -4.34
C VAL A 69 -8.43 2.49 -3.52
N THR A 70 -7.87 2.22 -2.36
CA THR A 70 -8.35 1.16 -1.47
C THR A 70 -8.81 1.78 -0.16
N ASP A 71 -10.06 1.58 0.20
CA ASP A 71 -10.59 1.98 1.50
C ASP A 71 -10.06 1.01 2.56
N ILE A 72 -9.29 1.53 3.50
CA ILE A 72 -8.61 0.68 4.48
C ILE A 72 -9.61 -0.03 5.38
N ALA A 73 -10.58 0.71 5.92
CA ALA A 73 -11.55 0.14 6.86
C ALA A 73 -12.48 -0.90 6.20
N GLU A 74 -12.89 -0.62 4.95
CA GLU A 74 -13.87 -1.46 4.26
C GLU A 74 -13.24 -2.62 3.49
N ASP A 75 -12.08 -2.40 2.89
CA ASP A 75 -11.54 -3.34 1.90
C ASP A 75 -10.32 -4.12 2.34
N VAL A 76 -9.54 -3.61 3.29
CA VAL A 76 -8.30 -4.26 3.70
C VAL A 76 -8.55 -5.28 4.80
N VAL A 77 -8.22 -6.53 4.50
CA VAL A 77 -8.31 -7.62 5.48
C VAL A 77 -7.04 -7.67 6.33
N ASP A 78 -5.89 -7.44 5.69
CA ASP A 78 -4.60 -7.60 6.36
C ASP A 78 -3.51 -6.85 5.59
N MET A 79 -2.53 -6.34 6.33
CA MET A 79 -1.29 -5.80 5.79
C MET A 79 -0.15 -6.36 6.61
N ARG A 80 0.83 -6.99 5.95
CA ARG A 80 1.95 -7.60 6.67
C ARG A 80 3.23 -7.55 5.87
N LYS A 81 4.34 -7.53 6.59
CA LYS A 81 5.65 -7.71 5.98
C LYS A 81 5.84 -9.18 5.63
N GLN A 82 6.23 -9.45 4.41
CA GLN A 82 6.53 -10.78 3.91
C GLN A 82 7.96 -10.83 3.41
N GLU A 83 8.52 -12.02 3.40
CA GLU A 83 9.85 -12.26 2.86
C GLU A 83 9.75 -13.40 1.86
N SER A 84 10.45 -13.26 0.74
CA SER A 84 10.54 -14.31 -0.27
C SER A 84 11.98 -14.44 -0.74
N GLY A 85 12.31 -15.60 -1.33
CA GLY A 85 13.66 -15.92 -1.76
C GLY A 85 14.51 -16.49 -0.64
N LYS A 86 15.75 -16.81 -0.99
CA LYS A 86 16.69 -17.43 -0.06
C LYS A 86 17.95 -16.59 0.01
N PHE A 87 18.48 -16.43 1.19
CA PHE A 87 19.79 -15.85 1.51
C PHE A 87 20.14 -14.58 0.69
N LEU A 88 20.79 -14.73 -0.48
CA LEU A 88 21.24 -13.61 -1.30
C LEU A 88 20.15 -13.03 -2.20
N THR A 89 19.06 -13.76 -2.40
CA THR A 89 17.94 -13.31 -3.24
C THR A 89 16.71 -12.93 -2.41
N LYS A 90 16.88 -12.79 -1.11
CA LYS A 90 15.78 -12.48 -0.20
C LYS A 90 15.21 -11.11 -0.51
N GLN A 91 13.89 -11.07 -0.71
CA GLN A 91 13.13 -9.84 -0.90
C GLN A 91 12.16 -9.65 0.26
N VAL A 92 12.02 -8.40 0.68
CA VAL A 92 11.09 -8.02 1.74
C VAL A 92 10.09 -7.05 1.15
N TYR A 93 8.81 -7.31 1.39
CA TYR A 93 7.75 -6.48 0.85
C TYR A 93 6.55 -6.43 1.79
N ILE A 94 5.65 -5.49 1.56
CA ILE A 94 4.37 -5.42 2.26
C ILE A 94 3.31 -6.06 1.36
N LEU A 95 2.60 -7.04 1.90
CA LEU A 95 1.47 -7.66 1.22
C LEU A 95 0.19 -7.07 1.80
N VAL A 96 -0.62 -6.47 0.93
CA VAL A 96 -1.95 -5.97 1.28
C VAL A 96 -2.96 -6.95 0.75
N THR A 97 -3.76 -7.52 1.64
CA THR A 97 -4.81 -8.48 1.29
C THR A 97 -6.17 -7.79 1.38
N LEU A 98 -6.97 -7.96 0.33
CA LEU A 98 -8.27 -7.31 0.21
C LEU A 98 -9.40 -8.33 0.31
N ASN A 99 -10.58 -7.86 0.70
CA ASN A 99 -11.79 -8.70 0.76
C ASN A 99 -12.57 -8.70 -0.56
N LYS A 100 -12.01 -8.10 -1.61
CA LYS A 100 -12.64 -8.02 -2.93
C LYS A 100 -11.60 -8.21 -4.02
N GLU A 101 -12.06 -8.54 -5.21
CA GLU A 101 -11.19 -8.64 -6.38
C GLU A 101 -10.93 -7.26 -6.96
N VAL A 102 -9.70 -7.04 -7.42
CA VAL A 102 -9.28 -5.81 -8.08
C VAL A 102 -8.75 -6.16 -9.45
N THR A 103 -9.11 -5.38 -10.46
CA THR A 103 -8.64 -5.56 -11.82
C THR A 103 -7.36 -4.75 -12.02
N TYR A 104 -6.31 -5.41 -12.50
CA TYR A 104 -5.03 -4.79 -12.77
C TYR A 104 -4.74 -4.86 -14.28
N GLY A 105 -5.02 -3.75 -14.97
CA GLY A 105 -4.65 -3.61 -16.39
C GLY A 105 -5.50 -4.36 -17.37
N ILE A 106 -5.01 -4.36 -18.62
CA ILE A 106 -5.71 -4.91 -19.77
C ILE A 106 -5.43 -6.42 -19.83
N GLY A 107 -6.19 -7.23 -19.35
CA GLY A 107 -5.94 -8.66 -19.41
C GLY A 107 -6.48 -9.37 -18.24
N ILE A 108 -7.11 -8.59 -17.38
CA ILE A 108 -8.12 -9.17 -16.53
C ILE A 108 -7.59 -10.19 -15.52
N GLN A 109 -6.55 -9.82 -14.81
CA GLN A 109 -6.30 -10.55 -13.59
C GLN A 109 -7.13 -9.89 -12.49
N LYS A 110 -8.06 -10.63 -11.96
CA LYS A 110 -8.84 -10.23 -10.78
C LYS A 110 -8.17 -10.87 -9.58
N LEU A 111 -7.49 -10.06 -8.81
CA LEU A 111 -6.72 -10.52 -7.66
C LEU A 111 -7.20 -9.81 -6.40
N ASN A 112 -6.91 -10.42 -5.25
CA ASN A 112 -7.37 -9.93 -3.95
C ASN A 112 -6.26 -9.24 -3.16
N GLY A 113 -5.29 -8.64 -3.85
CA GLY A 113 -4.22 -7.97 -3.15
C GLY A 113 -3.11 -7.46 -4.03
N TYR A 114 -2.14 -6.80 -3.40
CA TYR A 114 -0.97 -6.27 -4.07
C TYR A 114 0.21 -6.19 -3.12
N GLN A 115 1.39 -5.99 -3.68
CA GLN A 115 2.65 -5.94 -2.94
C GLN A 115 3.35 -4.61 -3.17
N PHE A 116 3.89 -4.04 -2.10
CA PHE A 116 4.77 -2.88 -2.17
C PHE A 116 6.17 -3.28 -1.75
N HIS A 117 7.15 -3.08 -2.62
CA HIS A 117 8.56 -3.29 -2.33
C HIS A 117 9.18 -1.93 -1.99
N PHE A 118 9.08 -1.54 -0.74
CA PHE A 118 9.61 -0.25 -0.28
C PHE A 118 11.12 -0.30 -0.12
N HIS A 119 11.78 0.84 -0.31
CA HIS A 119 13.15 1.01 0.13
C HIS A 119 13.21 0.87 1.65
N LYS A 120 14.38 0.50 2.16
CA LYS A 120 14.55 0.12 3.57
C LYS A 120 14.00 1.15 4.55
N LYS A 121 14.26 2.44 4.30
CA LYS A 121 13.82 3.52 5.17
C LYS A 121 12.29 3.62 5.22
N ASP A 122 11.65 3.55 4.06
CA ASP A 122 10.19 3.62 3.96
C ASP A 122 9.53 2.36 4.51
N MET A 123 10.17 1.21 4.33
CA MET A 123 9.69 -0.06 4.89
C MET A 123 9.61 0.03 6.40
N ALA A 124 10.63 0.59 7.06
CA ALA A 124 10.65 0.73 8.50
C ALA A 124 9.51 1.61 9.01
N VAL A 125 9.26 2.73 8.33
CA VAL A 125 8.17 3.65 8.70
C VAL A 125 6.82 2.98 8.50
N PHE A 126 6.61 2.35 7.35
CA PHE A 126 5.33 1.71 7.05
C PHE A 126 5.04 0.53 7.99
N GLU A 127 6.06 -0.28 8.27
CA GLU A 127 5.94 -1.41 9.20
C GLU A 127 5.52 -0.93 10.60
N GLU A 128 6.08 0.17 11.05
CA GLU A 128 5.71 0.76 12.34
C GLU A 128 4.25 1.18 12.35
N ILE A 129 3.78 1.79 11.24
CA ILE A 129 2.37 2.21 11.13
C ILE A 129 1.45 1.00 11.19
N ILE A 130 1.71 -0.03 10.37
CA ILE A 130 0.79 -1.19 10.31
C ILE A 130 0.81 -2.00 11.59
N ARG A 131 1.93 -2.00 12.32
CA ARG A 131 2.02 -2.67 13.61
C ARG A 131 1.02 -2.11 14.63
N HIS A 132 0.79 -0.79 14.60
CA HIS A 132 -0.17 -0.14 15.49
C HIS A 132 -1.61 -0.26 15.01
N MET A 133 -1.83 -0.67 13.76
CA MET A 133 -3.16 -0.84 13.20
C MET A 133 -3.70 -2.26 13.38
N ALA A 134 -2.83 -3.21 13.64
CA ALA A 134 -3.23 -4.60 13.83
C ALA A 134 -3.92 -4.79 15.17
N TYR A 135 -4.94 -5.62 15.19
CA TYR A 135 -5.60 -6.03 16.41
C TYR A 135 -4.94 -7.28 16.97
#